data_63dbbdbb4778c1c5fa6175484bdf5689
#
_entry.id   63dbbdbb4778c1c5fa6175484bdf5689
#
_cell.length_a   1.000
_cell.length_b   1.000
_cell.length_c   1.000
_cell.angle_alpha   90.00
_cell.angle_beta   90.00
_cell.angle_gamma   90.00
#
_symmetry.space_group_name_H-M   'P 1'
#
loop_
_entity.id
_entity.type
_entity.pdbx_description
1 polymer ?
#
loop_
_entity_poly.entity_id
_entity_poly.type
_entity_poly.pdbx_seq_one_letter_code
_entity_poly.pdbx_strand_id
1 'polypeptide(L)'
;MNNENSVIEQQVAFVKSLIAENPGAVIAVATYTAEEFAELRKGENYTLFKQQERKFAEALCRAGVPAERVVFVEIVSVGYYRFIAERKMELGEASRSAYAAWLNNNR
;
A
#
# COMPACT_ATOMS: atom_id res chain seq x y z
N MET A 1 14.61 18.07 10.99
CA MET A 1 14.73 16.81 10.23
C MET A 1 13.34 16.39 9.76
N ASN A 2 13.23 15.94 8.55
CA ASN A 2 11.94 15.56 7.99
C ASN A 2 11.70 14.04 8.16
N ASN A 3 10.92 13.66 9.16
CA ASN A 3 10.62 12.26 9.47
C ASN A 3 9.89 11.57 8.31
N GLU A 4 9.12 12.33 7.54
CA GLU A 4 8.38 11.81 6.39
C GLU A 4 9.31 11.24 5.34
N ASN A 5 10.38 11.95 5.00
CA ASN A 5 11.35 11.48 4.02
C ASN A 5 12.07 10.23 4.51
N SER A 6 12.37 10.16 5.80
CA SER A 6 13.02 8.98 6.39
C SER A 6 12.13 7.75 6.28
N VAL A 7 10.83 7.91 6.54
CA VAL A 7 9.86 6.81 6.41
C VAL A 7 9.77 6.33 4.97
N ILE A 8 9.69 7.27 4.03
CA ILE A 8 9.63 6.94 2.60
C ILE A 8 10.89 6.20 2.17
N GLU A 9 12.07 6.66 2.59
CA GLU A 9 13.34 5.99 2.28
C GLU A 9 13.37 4.55 2.79
N GLN A 10 12.86 4.32 4.01
CA GLN A 10 12.78 2.99 4.59
C GLN A 10 11.83 2.09 3.80
N GLN A 11 10.70 2.63 3.37
CA GLN A 11 9.74 1.89 2.56
C GLN A 11 10.33 1.51 1.20
N VAL A 12 11.03 2.42 0.57
CA VAL A 12 11.71 2.17 -0.72
C VAL A 12 12.77 1.08 -0.56
N ALA A 13 13.58 1.16 0.50
CA ALA A 13 14.61 0.16 0.77
C ALA A 13 14.00 -1.22 0.98
N PHE A 14 12.87 -1.29 1.69
CA PHE A 14 12.15 -2.54 1.92
C PHE A 14 11.66 -3.14 0.59
N VAL A 15 11.07 -2.31 -0.28
CA VAL A 15 10.60 -2.75 -1.60
C VAL A 15 11.75 -3.28 -2.44
N LYS A 16 12.87 -2.55 -2.48
CA LYS A 16 14.05 -2.99 -3.24
C LYS A 16 14.58 -4.32 -2.74
N SER A 17 14.59 -4.51 -1.43
CA SER A 17 15.04 -5.75 -0.81
C SER A 17 14.14 -6.92 -1.21
N LEU A 18 12.83 -6.72 -1.15
CA LEU A 18 11.86 -7.76 -1.53
C LEU A 18 12.01 -8.17 -3.00
N ILE A 19 12.18 -7.19 -3.88
CA ILE A 19 12.34 -7.44 -5.31
C ILE A 19 13.65 -8.18 -5.59
N ALA A 20 14.73 -7.79 -4.88
CA ALA A 20 16.01 -8.45 -5.04
C ALA A 20 15.97 -9.91 -4.62
N GLU A 21 15.26 -10.21 -3.52
CA GLU A 21 15.12 -11.58 -3.04
C GLU A 21 14.16 -12.41 -3.88
N ASN A 22 13.18 -11.76 -4.51
CA ASN A 22 12.13 -12.41 -5.27
C ASN A 22 11.98 -11.73 -6.63
N PRO A 23 12.82 -12.07 -7.63
CA PRO A 23 12.83 -11.35 -8.90
C PRO A 23 11.49 -11.31 -9.65
N GLY A 24 10.58 -12.25 -9.39
CA GLY A 24 9.26 -12.25 -9.99
C GLY A 24 8.19 -11.57 -9.16
N ALA A 25 8.52 -11.04 -7.98
CA ALA A 25 7.52 -10.49 -7.07
C ALA A 25 6.91 -9.19 -7.58
N VAL A 26 5.61 -9.05 -7.39
CA VAL A 26 4.88 -7.80 -7.57
C VAL A 26 4.33 -7.41 -6.20
N ILE A 27 4.60 -6.18 -5.79
CA ILE A 27 4.19 -5.68 -4.48
C ILE A 27 2.92 -4.87 -4.66
N ALA A 28 1.86 -5.25 -3.94
CA ALA A 28 0.60 -4.53 -3.95
C ALA A 28 0.55 -3.57 -2.78
N VAL A 29 0.21 -2.32 -3.06
CA VAL A 29 0.10 -1.27 -2.04
C VAL A 29 -1.35 -0.80 -2.02
N ALA A 30 -1.96 -0.79 -0.84
CA ALA A 30 -3.35 -0.36 -0.70
C ALA A 30 -3.48 1.14 -0.95
N THR A 31 -4.44 1.51 -1.79
CA THR A 31 -4.83 2.90 -1.97
C THR A 31 -6.35 2.99 -1.86
N TYR A 32 -6.89 4.20 -1.83
CA TYR A 32 -8.30 4.42 -1.50
C TYR A 32 -8.87 5.57 -2.30
N THR A 33 -10.17 5.50 -2.60
CA THR A 33 -10.92 6.71 -2.94
C THR A 33 -11.13 7.52 -1.66
N ALA A 34 -11.51 8.80 -1.78
CA ALA A 34 -11.76 9.64 -0.61
C ALA A 34 -12.82 9.04 0.31
N GLU A 35 -13.87 8.45 -0.28
CA GLU A 35 -14.97 7.85 0.47
C GLU A 35 -14.51 6.62 1.26
N GLU A 36 -13.77 5.75 0.62
CA GLU A 36 -13.27 4.53 1.28
C GLU A 36 -12.21 4.86 2.32
N PHE A 37 -11.40 5.89 2.08
CA PHE A 37 -10.43 6.37 3.05
C PHE A 37 -11.13 6.86 4.32
N ALA A 38 -12.21 7.63 4.16
CA ALA A 38 -12.98 8.13 5.30
C ALA A 38 -13.57 7.00 6.13
N GLU A 39 -13.96 5.90 5.48
CA GLU A 39 -14.49 4.74 6.17
C GLU A 39 -13.40 3.91 6.86
N LEU A 40 -12.31 3.63 6.15
CA LEU A 40 -11.29 2.68 6.60
C LEU A 40 -10.19 3.32 7.44
N ARG A 41 -9.96 4.62 7.26
CA ARG A 41 -8.90 5.35 7.97
C ARG A 41 -9.46 6.62 8.60
N LYS A 42 -10.50 6.43 9.42
CA LYS A 42 -11.19 7.53 10.10
C LYS A 42 -10.21 8.38 10.90
N GLY A 43 -10.38 9.69 10.80
CA GLY A 43 -9.55 10.64 11.53
C GLY A 43 -8.24 11.00 10.86
N GLU A 44 -7.88 10.31 9.78
CA GLU A 44 -6.66 10.62 9.04
C GLU A 44 -6.95 11.59 7.90
N ASN A 45 -5.91 12.26 7.43
CA ASN A 45 -6.03 13.30 6.40
C ASN A 45 -5.80 12.70 5.02
N TYR A 46 -6.85 12.65 4.20
CA TYR A 46 -6.79 12.06 2.87
C TYR A 46 -5.84 12.82 1.94
N THR A 47 -5.87 14.16 1.99
CA THR A 47 -4.98 14.97 1.15
C THR A 47 -3.52 14.67 1.46
N LEU A 48 -3.19 14.58 2.74
CA LEU A 48 -1.83 14.24 3.17
C LEU A 48 -1.46 12.83 2.72
N PHE A 49 -2.38 11.87 2.86
CA PHE A 49 -2.17 10.50 2.40
C PHE A 49 -1.82 10.47 0.91
N LYS A 50 -2.56 11.19 0.08
CA LYS A 50 -2.31 11.20 -1.37
C LYS A 50 -0.99 11.88 -1.70
N GLN A 51 -0.60 12.90 -0.95
CA GLN A 51 0.71 13.54 -1.12
C GLN A 51 1.84 12.57 -0.80
N GLN A 52 1.71 11.84 0.28
CA GLN A 52 2.72 10.85 0.69
C GLN A 52 2.80 9.69 -0.30
N GLU A 53 1.66 9.25 -0.80
CA GLU A 53 1.60 8.20 -1.83
C GLU A 53 2.36 8.63 -3.09
N ARG A 54 2.16 9.88 -3.51
CA ARG A 54 2.86 10.43 -4.67
C ARG A 54 4.37 10.50 -4.43
N LYS A 55 4.77 10.96 -3.25
CA LYS A 55 6.20 11.03 -2.90
C LYS A 55 6.84 9.64 -2.88
N PHE A 56 6.11 8.66 -2.38
CA PHE A 56 6.59 7.28 -2.37
C PHE A 56 6.76 6.77 -3.81
N ALA A 57 5.78 6.99 -4.68
CA ALA A 57 5.86 6.57 -6.07
C ALA A 57 7.04 7.24 -6.79
N GLU A 58 7.27 8.53 -6.56
CA GLU A 58 8.40 9.25 -7.14
C GLU A 58 9.72 8.70 -6.62
N ALA A 59 9.80 8.39 -5.33
CA ALA A 59 10.99 7.84 -4.72
C ALA A 59 11.33 6.45 -5.27
N LEU A 60 10.31 5.62 -5.51
CA LEU A 60 10.51 4.32 -6.16
C LEU A 60 11.10 4.48 -7.55
N CYS A 61 10.58 5.43 -8.31
CA CYS A 61 11.08 5.70 -9.65
C CYS A 61 12.54 6.14 -9.61
N ARG A 62 12.89 7.07 -8.72
CA ARG A 62 14.26 7.55 -8.58
C ARG A 62 15.22 6.44 -8.14
N ALA A 63 14.72 5.49 -7.37
CA ALA A 63 15.53 4.35 -6.90
C ALA A 63 15.68 3.26 -7.93
N GLY A 64 15.08 3.42 -9.11
CA GLY A 64 15.20 2.45 -10.20
C GLY A 64 14.27 1.25 -10.09
N VAL A 65 13.23 1.34 -9.27
CA VAL A 65 12.26 0.25 -9.16
C VAL A 65 11.33 0.27 -10.38
N PRO A 66 11.24 -0.84 -11.15
CA PRO A 66 10.36 -0.87 -12.32
C PRO A 66 8.89 -0.66 -11.92
N ALA A 67 8.19 0.14 -12.70
CA ALA A 67 6.80 0.50 -12.41
C ALA A 67 5.89 -0.71 -12.29
N GLU A 68 6.14 -1.75 -13.08
CA GLU A 68 5.31 -2.96 -13.07
C GLU A 68 5.52 -3.84 -11.85
N ARG A 69 6.51 -3.53 -11.03
CA ARG A 69 6.80 -4.32 -9.82
C ARG A 69 6.07 -3.82 -8.58
N VAL A 70 5.46 -2.65 -8.64
CA VAL A 70 4.68 -2.08 -7.53
C VAL A 70 3.34 -1.61 -8.07
N VAL A 71 2.25 -2.18 -7.56
CA VAL A 71 0.90 -1.88 -8.03
C VAL A 71 0.10 -1.27 -6.89
N PHE A 72 -0.52 -0.11 -7.15
CA PHE A 72 -1.42 0.52 -6.19
C PHE A 72 -2.83 -0.03 -6.44
N VAL A 73 -3.39 -0.67 -5.42
CA VAL A 73 -4.67 -1.37 -5.51
C VAL A 73 -5.70 -0.65 -4.66
N GLU A 74 -6.77 -0.16 -5.29
CA GLU A 74 -7.86 0.46 -4.56
C GLU A 74 -8.63 -0.62 -3.80
N ILE A 75 -8.79 -0.43 -2.50
CA ILE A 75 -9.56 -1.36 -1.68
C ILE A 75 -10.89 -0.74 -1.29
N VAL A 76 -11.90 -1.59 -1.19
CA VAL A 76 -13.28 -1.20 -0.88
C VAL A 76 -13.67 -1.82 0.46
N SER A 77 -14.26 -1.01 1.33
CA SER A 77 -14.56 -1.43 2.71
C SER A 77 -15.39 -2.70 2.79
N VAL A 78 -16.44 -2.82 1.97
CA VAL A 78 -17.30 -4.00 1.99
C VAL A 78 -16.52 -5.29 1.74
N GLY A 79 -15.69 -5.29 0.68
CA GLY A 79 -14.87 -6.44 0.35
C GLY A 79 -13.81 -6.72 1.41
N TYR A 80 -13.21 -5.65 1.93
CA TYR A 80 -12.22 -5.77 2.98
C TYR A 80 -12.78 -6.39 4.25
N TYR A 81 -13.96 -5.93 4.70
CA TYR A 81 -14.57 -6.48 5.91
C TYR A 81 -14.91 -7.97 5.75
N ARG A 82 -15.38 -8.37 4.57
CA ARG A 82 -15.63 -9.77 4.29
C ARG A 82 -14.33 -10.59 4.32
N PHE A 83 -13.29 -10.06 3.69
CA PHE A 83 -11.98 -10.72 3.62
C PHE A 83 -11.44 -11.02 5.02
N ILE A 84 -11.45 -10.02 5.93
CA ILE A 84 -10.90 -10.21 7.27
C ILE A 84 -11.81 -11.10 8.14
N ALA A 85 -13.13 -11.03 7.95
CA ALA A 85 -14.06 -11.87 8.70
C ALA A 85 -13.84 -13.34 8.34
N GLU A 86 -13.71 -13.65 7.07
CA GLU A 86 -13.49 -15.03 6.60
C GLU A 86 -12.17 -15.60 7.09
N ARG A 87 -11.14 -14.76 7.25
CA ARG A 87 -9.80 -15.16 7.63
C ARG A 87 -9.48 -14.92 9.10
N LYS A 88 -10.45 -14.39 9.85
CA LYS A 88 -10.30 -14.09 11.27
C LYS A 88 -9.11 -13.17 11.54
N MET A 89 -8.96 -12.16 10.69
CA MET A 89 -7.91 -11.16 10.82
C MET A 89 -8.42 -9.93 11.56
N GLU A 90 -7.51 -9.21 12.19
CA GLU A 90 -7.85 -7.96 12.86
C GLU A 90 -7.84 -6.79 11.88
N LEU A 91 -8.64 -5.77 12.17
CA LEU A 91 -8.61 -4.51 11.45
C LEU A 91 -7.25 -3.85 11.61
N GLY A 92 -6.72 -3.28 10.53
CA GLY A 92 -5.48 -2.53 10.60
C GLY A 92 -4.72 -2.51 9.30
N GLU A 93 -3.56 -1.89 9.33
CA GLU A 93 -2.71 -1.71 8.16
C GLU A 93 -2.28 -3.05 7.57
N ALA A 94 -1.88 -3.99 8.41
CA ALA A 94 -1.41 -5.29 7.95
C ALA A 94 -2.49 -6.04 7.18
N SER A 95 -3.73 -6.04 7.67
CA SER A 95 -4.82 -6.73 6.98
C SER A 95 -5.26 -5.99 5.72
N ARG A 96 -5.17 -4.65 5.70
CA ARG A 96 -5.43 -3.90 4.46
C ARG A 96 -4.41 -4.21 3.38
N SER A 97 -3.14 -4.32 3.76
CA SER A 97 -2.08 -4.70 2.83
C SER A 97 -2.27 -6.13 2.32
N ALA A 98 -2.66 -7.04 3.20
CA ALA A 98 -2.96 -8.42 2.82
C ALA A 98 -4.12 -8.49 1.83
N TYR A 99 -5.15 -7.68 2.05
CA TYR A 99 -6.29 -7.62 1.15
C TYR A 99 -5.90 -7.07 -0.22
N ALA A 100 -5.08 -6.02 -0.25
CA ALA A 100 -4.58 -5.46 -1.51
C ALA A 100 -3.79 -6.51 -2.31
N ALA A 101 -2.93 -7.26 -1.63
CA ALA A 101 -2.16 -8.33 -2.27
C ALA A 101 -3.08 -9.43 -2.81
N TRP A 102 -4.08 -9.81 -2.03
CA TRP A 102 -5.05 -10.82 -2.44
C TRP A 102 -5.83 -10.37 -3.68
N LEU A 103 -6.30 -9.11 -3.69
CA LEU A 103 -6.99 -8.55 -4.85
C LEU A 103 -6.12 -8.58 -6.09
N ASN A 104 -4.86 -8.19 -5.96
CA ASN A 104 -3.94 -8.16 -7.08
C ASN A 104 -3.71 -9.58 -7.65
N ASN A 105 -3.64 -10.57 -6.79
CA ASN A 105 -3.38 -11.95 -7.20
C ASN A 105 -4.62 -12.66 -7.75
N ASN A 106 -5.80 -12.11 -7.51
CA ASN A 106 -7.07 -12.73 -7.89
C ASN A 106 -7.87 -11.94 -8.93
N ARG A 107 -7.19 -11.15 -9.71
CA ARG A 107 -7.80 -10.42 -10.83
C ARG A 107 -8.08 -11.33 -11.99
#